data_422e9bc1714343aabbdb3410c2bacb07
#
_entry.id   422e9bc1714343aabbdb3410c2bacb07
#
_cell.length_a   1.000
_cell.length_b   1.000
_cell.length_c   1.000
_cell.angle_alpha   90.00
_cell.angle_beta   90.00
_cell.angle_gamma   90.00
#
_symmetry.space_group_name_H-M   'P 1'
#
loop_
_entity.id
_entity.type
_entity.pdbx_description
1 polymer ?
#
loop_
_entity_poly.entity_id
_entity_poly.type
_entity_poly.pdbx_seq_one_letter_code
_entity_poly.pdbx_strand_id
1 'polypeptide(L)'
;IHLRYWKGLDKSSDTRLDNKEMVGNLITQRKNRIDFILRHSETGIKKTLYSGKRIASYPELAIREAVTNALAHRNYFRHGMEIGVDIFDDRVEILSPGSAYGGKIRKGDKDLLSLYPWRRNQIICNVFSLLHRREKSRPGFEKIRASYHLYSSDRQPVIDCDETVFKITLFDCLYESPRDKIKKNGNQNYQKIIAFCSVPKSAAEIAN
;
A
#
# COMPACT_ATOMS: atom_id res chain seq x y z
N ILE A 1 -0.15 -1.73 19.12
CA ILE A 1 0.03 -1.82 17.66
C ILE A 1 -1.24 -2.39 17.06
N HIS A 2 -1.87 -1.63 16.15
CA HIS A 2 -3.15 -1.99 15.55
C HIS A 2 -2.99 -2.45 14.12
N LEU A 3 -3.53 -3.61 13.81
CA LEU A 3 -3.71 -4.14 12.46
C LEU A 3 -5.20 -4.18 12.18
N ARG A 4 -5.67 -3.53 11.12
CA ARG A 4 -7.10 -3.40 10.82
C ARG A 4 -7.35 -3.70 9.35
N TYR A 5 -8.38 -4.48 9.10
CA TYR A 5 -8.92 -4.70 7.76
C TYR A 5 -10.31 -4.09 7.68
N TRP A 6 -10.48 -3.16 6.78
CA TRP A 6 -11.70 -2.39 6.57
C TRP A 6 -12.44 -2.87 5.33
N LYS A 7 -13.75 -2.87 5.39
CA LYS A 7 -14.57 -3.05 4.19
C LYS A 7 -14.68 -1.72 3.46
N GLY A 8 -14.35 -1.72 2.16
CA GLY A 8 -14.43 -0.50 1.34
C GLY A 8 -13.11 0.26 1.22
N LEU A 9 -13.22 1.52 0.83
CA LEU A 9 -12.07 2.36 0.44
C LEU A 9 -11.60 3.36 1.51
N ASP A 10 -12.33 3.44 2.62
CA ASP A 10 -12.01 4.39 3.70
C ASP A 10 -12.41 3.83 5.08
N LYS A 11 -12.11 4.63 6.12
CA LYS A 11 -12.40 4.29 7.52
C LYS A 11 -13.80 4.70 7.96
N SER A 12 -14.61 5.29 7.08
CA SER A 12 -15.97 5.74 7.39
C SER A 12 -16.96 4.58 7.45
N SER A 13 -16.63 3.46 6.82
CA SER A 13 -17.38 2.24 7.03
C SER A 13 -17.12 1.75 8.46
N ASP A 14 -18.14 1.73 9.31
CA ASP A 14 -18.05 1.15 10.66
C ASP A 14 -17.71 -0.35 10.67
N THR A 15 -17.59 -0.97 9.51
CA THR A 15 -17.38 -2.40 9.36
C THR A 15 -15.88 -2.71 9.25
N ARG A 16 -15.28 -3.03 10.36
CA ARG A 16 -13.97 -3.68 10.40
C ARG A 16 -14.17 -5.18 10.22
N LEU A 17 -13.51 -5.75 9.22
CA LEU A 17 -13.59 -7.18 8.91
C LEU A 17 -12.63 -8.00 9.78
N ASP A 18 -11.48 -7.43 10.15
CA ASP A 18 -10.52 -8.02 11.07
C ASP A 18 -9.80 -6.92 11.84
N ASN A 19 -9.50 -7.20 13.11
CA ASN A 19 -8.75 -6.29 13.98
C ASN A 19 -7.87 -7.10 14.91
N LYS A 20 -6.56 -6.81 14.90
CA LYS A 20 -5.61 -7.51 15.73
C LYS A 20 -4.64 -6.55 16.40
N GLU A 21 -4.55 -6.67 17.71
CA GLU A 21 -3.50 -6.01 18.47
C GLU A 21 -2.31 -6.95 18.65
N MET A 22 -1.11 -6.43 18.46
CA MET A 22 0.11 -7.24 18.51
C MET A 22 1.08 -6.71 19.54
N VAL A 23 1.50 -7.62 20.42
CA VAL A 23 2.52 -7.42 21.46
C VAL A 23 3.70 -8.34 21.16
N GLY A 24 4.87 -8.04 21.68
CA GLY A 24 6.06 -8.88 21.57
C GLY A 24 7.30 -8.11 21.08
N ASN A 25 8.38 -8.82 20.85
CA ASN A 25 9.61 -8.23 20.34
C ASN A 25 9.47 -7.79 18.86
N LEU A 26 10.40 -6.95 18.38
CA LEU A 26 10.32 -6.36 17.05
C LEU A 26 10.37 -7.39 15.92
N ILE A 27 11.06 -8.52 16.11
CA ILE A 27 11.15 -9.59 15.10
C ILE A 27 9.78 -10.28 14.96
N THR A 28 9.16 -10.64 16.08
CA THR A 28 7.81 -11.22 16.11
C THR A 28 6.78 -10.23 15.55
N GLN A 29 6.86 -8.97 15.96
CA GLN A 29 5.97 -7.94 15.48
C GLN A 29 6.10 -7.73 13.96
N ARG A 30 7.31 -7.77 13.40
CA ARG A 30 7.56 -7.70 11.97
C ARG A 30 6.91 -8.87 11.24
N LYS A 31 7.21 -10.11 11.68
CA LYS A 31 6.64 -11.33 11.10
C LYS A 31 5.11 -11.26 11.07
N ASN A 32 4.51 -11.01 12.21
CA ASN A 32 3.05 -11.03 12.36
C ASN A 32 2.34 -9.97 11.48
N ARG A 33 2.96 -8.81 11.24
CA ARG A 33 2.39 -7.79 10.33
C ARG A 33 2.45 -8.24 8.88
N ILE A 34 3.58 -8.78 8.48
CA ILE A 34 3.74 -9.32 7.13
C ILE A 34 2.71 -10.44 6.90
N ASP A 35 2.60 -11.37 7.83
CA ASP A 35 1.66 -12.49 7.75
C ASP A 35 0.20 -12.01 7.75
N PHE A 36 -0.12 -10.93 8.48
CA PHE A 36 -1.46 -10.34 8.46
C PHE A 36 -1.80 -9.75 7.09
N ILE A 37 -0.90 -8.95 6.51
CA ILE A 37 -1.12 -8.37 5.19
C ILE A 37 -1.23 -9.47 4.12
N LEU A 38 -0.35 -10.46 4.15
CA LEU A 38 -0.34 -11.56 3.19
C LEU A 38 -1.60 -12.42 3.25
N ARG A 39 -2.17 -12.64 4.45
CA ARG A 39 -3.43 -13.39 4.61
C ARG A 39 -4.63 -12.68 4.00
N HIS A 40 -4.61 -11.34 3.97
CA HIS A 40 -5.65 -10.53 3.37
C HIS A 40 -5.32 -10.09 1.94
N SER A 41 -4.31 -10.73 1.33
CA SER A 41 -3.88 -10.48 -0.05
C SER A 41 -4.34 -11.60 -0.95
N GLU A 42 -4.88 -11.23 -2.11
CA GLU A 42 -5.31 -12.17 -3.13
C GLU A 42 -4.17 -12.49 -4.11
N THR A 43 -4.30 -13.60 -4.80
CA THR A 43 -3.45 -13.94 -5.94
C THR A 43 -4.31 -14.10 -7.19
N GLY A 44 -3.95 -13.41 -8.26
CA GLY A 44 -4.63 -13.48 -9.54
C GLY A 44 -3.70 -13.92 -10.66
N ILE A 45 -4.26 -14.15 -11.83
CA ILE A 45 -3.50 -14.44 -13.06
C ILE A 45 -3.72 -13.28 -14.03
N LYS A 46 -2.67 -12.50 -14.29
CA LYS A 46 -2.70 -11.49 -15.36
C LYS A 46 -2.31 -12.17 -16.66
N LYS A 47 -3.26 -12.29 -17.59
CA LYS A 47 -2.98 -12.78 -18.95
C LYS A 47 -2.18 -11.72 -19.70
N THR A 48 -1.03 -12.09 -20.23
CA THR A 48 -0.30 -11.34 -21.26
C THR A 48 -0.51 -12.03 -22.60
N LEU A 49 -0.16 -11.35 -23.70
CA LEU A 49 -0.34 -11.89 -25.07
C LEU A 49 0.30 -13.28 -25.27
N TYR A 50 1.31 -13.64 -24.48
CA TYR A 50 2.07 -14.88 -24.65
C TYR A 50 2.11 -15.79 -23.41
N SER A 51 1.67 -15.32 -22.25
CA SER A 51 1.66 -16.14 -21.02
C SER A 51 0.74 -15.56 -19.95
N GLY A 52 0.23 -16.43 -19.06
CA GLY A 52 -0.43 -16.02 -17.82
C GLY A 52 0.59 -15.88 -16.70
N LYS A 53 0.87 -14.66 -16.23
CA LYS A 53 1.73 -14.44 -15.06
C LYS A 53 0.89 -14.39 -13.79
N ARG A 54 1.25 -15.20 -12.80
CA ARG A 54 0.64 -15.12 -11.48
C ARG A 54 1.08 -13.82 -10.80
N ILE A 55 0.13 -13.03 -10.34
CA ILE A 55 0.34 -11.74 -9.70
C ILE A 55 -0.35 -11.78 -8.34
N ALA A 56 0.32 -11.27 -7.31
CA ALA A 56 -0.29 -11.04 -6.01
C ALA A 56 -0.86 -9.61 -5.94
N SER A 57 -1.85 -9.39 -5.08
CA SER A 57 -2.38 -8.05 -4.76
C SER A 57 -1.26 -7.07 -4.44
N TYR A 58 -0.28 -7.52 -3.68
CA TYR A 58 0.89 -6.72 -3.32
C TYR A 58 2.17 -7.50 -3.59
N PRO A 59 3.23 -6.89 -4.15
CA PRO A 59 4.54 -7.50 -4.20
C PRO A 59 5.06 -7.81 -2.80
N GLU A 60 5.35 -9.08 -2.50
CA GLU A 60 5.77 -9.50 -1.16
C GLU A 60 7.00 -8.74 -0.66
N LEU A 61 7.95 -8.45 -1.57
CA LEU A 61 9.13 -7.66 -1.25
C LEU A 61 8.77 -6.24 -0.79
N ALA A 62 7.75 -5.61 -1.40
CA ALA A 62 7.28 -4.29 -1.00
C ALA A 62 6.67 -4.31 0.40
N ILE A 63 5.84 -5.32 0.71
CA ILE A 63 5.27 -5.49 2.05
C ILE A 63 6.38 -5.66 3.10
N ARG A 64 7.33 -6.58 2.84
CA ARG A 64 8.45 -6.85 3.76
C ARG A 64 9.28 -5.61 4.03
N GLU A 65 9.61 -4.86 3.01
CA GLU A 65 10.41 -3.65 3.12
C GLU A 65 9.65 -2.52 3.82
N ALA A 66 8.38 -2.28 3.47
CA ALA A 66 7.55 -1.24 4.08
C ALA A 66 7.33 -1.49 5.59
N VAL A 67 7.03 -2.72 5.99
CA VAL A 67 6.87 -3.10 7.41
C VAL A 67 8.20 -2.97 8.15
N THR A 68 9.31 -3.40 7.55
CA THR A 68 10.64 -3.27 8.16
C THR A 68 11.01 -1.81 8.37
N ASN A 69 10.77 -0.96 7.37
CA ASN A 69 11.03 0.47 7.44
C ASN A 69 10.19 1.15 8.52
N ALA A 70 8.91 0.80 8.64
CA ALA A 70 8.03 1.34 9.68
C ALA A 70 8.55 1.04 11.09
N LEU A 71 9.12 -0.15 11.32
CA LEU A 71 9.72 -0.54 12.60
C LEU A 71 11.11 0.09 12.79
N ALA A 72 11.97 0.03 11.77
CA ALA A 72 13.35 0.47 11.88
C ALA A 72 13.48 1.99 12.03
N HIS A 73 12.57 2.75 11.42
CA HIS A 73 12.62 4.22 11.40
C HIS A 73 11.58 4.90 12.31
N ARG A 74 10.79 4.13 13.08
CA ARG A 74 9.87 4.67 14.07
C ARG A 74 10.57 5.60 15.04
N ASN A 75 9.93 6.70 15.38
CA ASN A 75 10.36 7.53 16.50
C ASN A 75 9.85 6.91 17.81
N TYR A 76 10.72 6.17 18.51
CA TYR A 76 10.38 5.48 19.75
C TYR A 76 10.21 6.42 20.94
N PHE A 77 10.61 7.68 20.86
CA PHE A 77 10.36 8.70 21.88
C PHE A 77 8.95 9.29 21.82
N ARG A 78 8.20 9.03 20.73
CA ARG A 78 6.79 9.42 20.66
C ARG A 78 5.93 8.38 21.39
N HIS A 79 5.69 8.65 22.69
CA HIS A 79 4.81 7.83 23.50
C HIS A 79 3.35 8.03 23.09
N GLY A 80 2.52 6.99 23.27
CA GLY A 80 1.09 7.03 22.93
C GLY A 80 0.76 6.91 21.43
N MET A 81 1.76 6.96 20.55
CA MET A 81 1.56 6.73 19.12
C MET A 81 2.07 5.36 18.71
N GLU A 82 1.32 4.65 17.90
CA GLU A 82 1.64 3.30 17.47
C GLU A 82 1.82 3.17 15.96
N ILE A 83 2.54 2.11 15.55
CA ILE A 83 2.56 1.72 14.15
C ILE A 83 1.19 1.13 13.82
N GLY A 84 0.54 1.69 12.80
CA GLY A 84 -0.74 1.20 12.27
C GLY A 84 -0.54 0.50 10.93
N VAL A 85 -1.33 -0.55 10.69
CA VAL A 85 -1.53 -1.14 9.38
C VAL A 85 -3.02 -1.15 9.13
N ASP A 86 -3.45 -0.45 8.10
CA ASP A 86 -4.82 -0.40 7.63
C ASP A 86 -4.90 -1.01 6.23
N ILE A 87 -5.67 -2.07 6.07
CA ILE A 87 -5.95 -2.73 4.80
C ILE A 87 -7.34 -2.28 4.33
N PHE A 88 -7.43 -1.85 3.08
CA PHE A 88 -8.66 -1.50 2.38
C PHE A 88 -8.82 -2.39 1.15
N ASP A 89 -9.95 -2.29 0.47
CA ASP A 89 -10.19 -3.09 -0.74
C ASP A 89 -9.19 -2.82 -1.87
N ASP A 90 -8.62 -1.60 -1.93
CA ASP A 90 -7.73 -1.14 -3.01
C ASP A 90 -6.27 -0.92 -2.60
N ARG A 91 -5.96 -0.94 -1.30
CA ARG A 91 -4.62 -0.59 -0.80
C ARG A 91 -4.35 -1.06 0.62
N VAL A 92 -3.08 -1.05 0.98
CA VAL A 92 -2.59 -1.14 2.36
C VAL A 92 -1.89 0.18 2.73
N GLU A 93 -2.26 0.75 3.86
CA GLU A 93 -1.58 1.90 4.47
C GLU A 93 -0.79 1.45 5.68
N ILE A 94 0.51 1.77 5.73
CA ILE A 94 1.38 1.48 6.86
C ILE A 94 1.85 2.82 7.43
N LEU A 95 1.47 3.09 8.67
CA LEU A 95 1.78 4.32 9.39
C LEU A 95 2.85 4.05 10.44
N SER A 96 3.81 4.95 10.55
CA SER A 96 4.85 4.92 11.58
C SER A 96 4.99 6.28 12.26
N PRO A 97 5.02 6.33 13.61
CA PRO A 97 5.23 7.58 14.35
C PRO A 97 6.58 8.22 14.02
N GLY A 98 6.55 9.52 13.74
CA GLY A 98 7.71 10.35 13.43
C GLY A 98 7.79 10.76 11.97
N SER A 99 8.38 11.93 11.73
CA SER A 99 8.66 12.45 10.39
C SER A 99 9.74 11.64 9.66
N ALA A 100 9.96 11.91 8.39
CA ALA A 100 11.16 11.45 7.71
C ALA A 100 12.41 12.02 8.37
N TYR A 101 13.30 11.14 8.84
CA TYR A 101 14.51 11.53 9.53
C TYR A 101 15.53 12.05 8.53
N GLY A 102 16.06 13.27 8.77
CA GLY A 102 17.14 13.86 7.98
C GLY A 102 16.72 14.54 6.68
N GLY A 103 15.44 14.59 6.34
CA GLY A 103 14.96 15.26 5.13
C GLY A 103 13.57 15.85 5.28
N LYS A 104 13.32 17.00 4.63
CA LYS A 104 11.97 17.55 4.49
C LYS A 104 11.30 16.86 3.31
N ILE A 105 10.57 15.78 3.57
CA ILE A 105 9.62 15.25 2.59
C ILE A 105 8.43 16.18 2.62
N ARG A 106 8.14 16.85 1.50
CA ARG A 106 6.90 17.62 1.33
C ARG A 106 5.81 16.67 0.84
N LYS A 107 4.58 16.94 1.29
CA LYS A 107 3.39 16.25 0.80
C LYS A 107 3.35 16.35 -0.73
N GLY A 108 3.38 15.21 -1.42
CA GLY A 108 3.38 15.17 -2.88
C GLY A 108 4.76 15.07 -3.55
N ASP A 109 5.87 15.01 -2.80
CA ASP A 109 7.18 14.70 -3.36
C ASP A 109 7.14 13.29 -3.97
N LYS A 110 7.15 13.23 -5.31
CA LYS A 110 7.14 11.97 -6.06
C LYS A 110 8.52 11.32 -6.13
N ASP A 111 9.55 12.02 -5.72
CA ASP A 111 10.92 11.56 -5.83
C ASP A 111 11.43 10.94 -4.52
N LEU A 112 11.00 9.70 -4.30
CA LEU A 112 11.46 8.86 -3.19
C LEU A 112 12.96 8.56 -3.24
N LEU A 113 13.61 8.81 -4.37
CA LEU A 113 15.04 8.59 -4.60
C LEU A 113 15.90 9.69 -3.97
N SER A 114 15.32 10.87 -3.71
CA SER A 114 16.00 11.98 -3.05
C SER A 114 16.15 11.79 -1.54
N LEU A 115 15.50 10.76 -0.99
CA LEU A 115 15.63 10.44 0.42
C LEU A 115 16.99 9.81 0.69
N TYR A 116 17.89 10.62 1.21
CA TYR A 116 19.14 10.10 1.75
C TYR A 116 18.84 9.01 2.79
N PRO A 117 19.55 7.88 2.80
CA PRO A 117 19.25 6.74 3.68
C PRO A 117 19.65 7.02 5.12
N TRP A 118 18.95 7.96 5.77
CA TRP A 118 19.13 8.25 7.18
C TRP A 118 18.51 7.14 8.04
N ARG A 119 19.30 6.63 8.99
CA ARG A 119 18.85 5.57 9.90
C ARG A 119 18.54 6.17 11.27
N ARG A 120 17.28 6.32 11.60
CA ARG A 120 16.87 6.85 12.92
C ARG A 120 17.32 5.93 14.06
N ASN A 121 17.18 4.62 13.91
CA ASN A 121 17.52 3.63 14.92
C ASN A 121 18.55 2.65 14.35
N GLN A 122 19.85 3.06 14.40
CA GLN A 122 20.94 2.32 13.78
C GLN A 122 21.02 0.85 14.24
N ILE A 123 20.83 0.59 15.55
CA ILE A 123 20.90 -0.76 16.11
C ILE A 123 19.78 -1.63 15.54
N ILE A 124 18.55 -1.13 15.50
CA ILE A 124 17.40 -1.85 14.96
C ILE A 124 17.60 -2.13 13.47
N CYS A 125 18.07 -1.15 12.71
CA CYS A 125 18.41 -1.32 11.30
C CYS A 125 19.46 -2.42 11.09
N ASN A 126 20.49 -2.46 11.93
CA ASN A 126 21.54 -3.48 11.86
C ASN A 126 20.98 -4.88 12.16
N VAL A 127 20.15 -5.03 13.19
CA VAL A 127 19.48 -6.31 13.52
C VAL A 127 18.65 -6.80 12.34
N PHE A 128 17.83 -5.94 11.75
CA PHE A 128 17.04 -6.32 10.57
C PHE A 128 17.91 -6.63 9.35
N SER A 129 19.01 -5.92 9.15
CA SER A 129 19.97 -6.22 8.08
C SER A 129 20.63 -7.58 8.23
N LEU A 130 20.96 -7.99 9.46
CA LEU A 130 21.50 -9.31 9.74
C LEU A 130 20.50 -10.44 9.43
N LEU A 131 19.22 -10.21 9.67
CA LEU A 131 18.16 -11.17 9.35
C LEU A 131 17.94 -11.32 7.83
N HIS A 132 18.40 -10.34 7.03
CA HIS A 132 18.17 -10.25 5.59
C HIS A 132 19.44 -10.43 4.75
N ARG A 133 20.47 -11.09 5.27
CA ARG A 133 21.81 -11.26 4.63
C ARG A 133 21.81 -11.69 3.17
N ARG A 134 20.71 -12.22 2.63
CA ARG A 134 20.60 -12.68 1.23
C ARG A 134 20.11 -11.64 0.23
N GLU A 135 19.64 -10.48 0.69
CA GLU A 135 19.11 -9.46 -0.21
C GLU A 135 20.15 -8.36 -0.44
N LYS A 136 20.70 -8.32 -1.66
CA LYS A 136 21.68 -7.32 -2.08
C LYS A 136 21.15 -5.88 -1.92
N SER A 137 22.02 -5.02 -1.47
CA SER A 137 21.89 -3.64 -1.02
C SER A 137 21.35 -2.67 -2.08
N ARG A 138 20.01 -2.52 -2.16
CA ARG A 138 19.39 -1.31 -2.69
C ARG A 138 18.74 -0.54 -1.55
N PRO A 139 18.60 0.80 -1.61
CA PRO A 139 17.78 1.56 -0.67
C PRO A 139 16.37 0.99 -0.58
N GLY A 140 15.78 0.96 0.62
CA GLY A 140 14.51 0.27 0.86
C GLY A 140 13.37 0.71 -0.04
N PHE A 141 13.25 2.02 -0.29
CA PHE A 141 12.21 2.57 -1.17
C PHE A 141 12.42 2.22 -2.64
N GLU A 142 13.67 2.13 -3.10
CA GLU A 142 13.96 1.65 -4.47
C GLU A 142 13.51 0.20 -4.66
N LYS A 143 13.68 -0.66 -3.64
CA LYS A 143 13.19 -2.05 -3.69
C LYS A 143 11.67 -2.09 -3.82
N ILE A 144 10.96 -1.27 -3.02
CA ILE A 144 9.51 -1.21 -3.08
C ILE A 144 9.08 -0.78 -4.49
N ARG A 145 9.62 0.33 -5.01
CA ARG A 145 9.29 0.85 -6.32
C ARG A 145 9.63 -0.14 -7.44
N ALA A 146 10.82 -0.72 -7.42
CA ALA A 146 11.25 -1.71 -8.40
C ALA A 146 10.36 -2.95 -8.42
N SER A 147 9.88 -3.39 -7.26
CA SER A 147 8.95 -4.52 -7.18
C SER A 147 7.59 -4.21 -7.83
N TYR A 148 7.11 -2.96 -7.73
CA TYR A 148 5.87 -2.51 -8.36
C TYR A 148 5.97 -2.33 -9.87
N HIS A 149 7.12 -1.93 -10.41
CA HIS A 149 7.30 -1.79 -11.87
C HIS A 149 6.98 -3.06 -12.67
N LEU A 150 7.14 -4.22 -12.03
CA LEU A 150 6.81 -5.51 -12.67
C LEU A 150 5.30 -5.77 -12.75
N TYR A 151 4.48 -5.02 -12.03
CA TYR A 151 3.05 -5.30 -11.84
C TYR A 151 2.14 -4.24 -12.46
N SER A 152 2.43 -2.97 -12.27
CA SER A 152 1.61 -1.88 -12.80
C SER A 152 2.38 -0.57 -12.85
N SER A 153 2.31 0.16 -13.99
CA SER A 153 2.83 1.52 -14.10
C SER A 153 1.97 2.56 -13.37
N ASP A 154 0.67 2.29 -13.25
CA ASP A 154 -0.32 3.28 -12.82
C ASP A 154 -0.56 3.30 -11.31
N ARG A 155 -0.14 2.23 -10.62
CA ARG A 155 -0.35 2.04 -9.18
C ARG A 155 0.97 1.96 -8.43
N GLN A 156 1.76 3.02 -8.53
CA GLN A 156 3.03 3.10 -7.82
C GLN A 156 2.80 3.43 -6.34
N PRO A 157 3.64 2.92 -5.43
CA PRO A 157 3.60 3.25 -4.02
C PRO A 157 3.70 4.75 -3.78
N VAL A 158 2.97 5.25 -2.79
CA VAL A 158 2.97 6.66 -2.40
C VAL A 158 3.47 6.78 -0.97
N ILE A 159 4.34 7.76 -0.73
CA ILE A 159 4.73 8.17 0.61
C ILE A 159 4.08 9.51 0.91
N ASP A 160 3.52 9.59 2.11
CA ASP A 160 3.00 10.81 2.70
C ASP A 160 3.67 10.97 4.07
N CYS A 161 4.18 12.15 4.34
CA CYS A 161 4.91 12.42 5.56
C CYS A 161 4.62 13.83 6.06
N ASP A 162 4.33 13.94 7.33
CA ASP A 162 4.27 15.20 8.06
C ASP A 162 5.26 15.19 9.24
N GLU A 163 5.16 16.17 10.14
CA GLU A 163 6.04 16.27 11.32
C GLU A 163 5.78 15.17 12.35
N THR A 164 4.65 14.50 12.27
CA THR A 164 4.17 13.55 13.28
C THR A 164 4.17 12.12 12.82
N VAL A 165 3.84 11.88 11.56
CA VAL A 165 3.60 10.54 11.00
C VAL A 165 4.27 10.40 9.64
N PHE A 166 4.86 9.24 9.43
CA PHE A 166 5.28 8.75 8.13
C PHE A 166 4.30 7.65 7.69
N LYS A 167 3.71 7.81 6.50
CA LYS A 167 2.77 6.86 5.92
C LYS A 167 3.27 6.39 4.56
N ILE A 168 3.25 5.08 4.34
CA ILE A 168 3.41 4.48 3.02
C ILE A 168 2.12 3.80 2.60
N THR A 169 1.70 4.07 1.37
CA THR A 169 0.54 3.45 0.73
C THR A 169 1.02 2.50 -0.36
N LEU A 170 0.66 1.24 -0.24
CA LEU A 170 0.88 0.18 -1.22
C LEU A 170 -0.46 -0.13 -1.88
N PHE A 171 -0.59 0.10 -3.18
CA PHE A 171 -1.83 -0.16 -3.91
C PHE A 171 -1.94 -1.62 -4.31
N ASP A 172 -3.17 -2.14 -4.27
CA ASP A 172 -3.48 -3.49 -4.76
C ASP A 172 -3.35 -3.54 -6.29
N CYS A 173 -2.46 -4.41 -6.78
CA CYS A 173 -2.20 -4.59 -8.21
C CYS A 173 -3.33 -5.33 -8.94
N LEU A 174 -4.22 -6.02 -8.21
CA LEU A 174 -5.36 -6.75 -8.74
C LEU A 174 -6.67 -5.98 -8.63
N TYR A 175 -6.72 -4.94 -7.79
CA TYR A 175 -7.93 -4.16 -7.61
C TYR A 175 -8.37 -3.52 -8.93
N GLU A 176 -9.61 -3.75 -9.29
CA GLU A 176 -10.28 -3.10 -10.41
C GLU A 176 -11.39 -2.20 -9.88
N SER A 177 -11.27 -0.91 -10.15
CA SER A 177 -12.34 0.02 -9.78
C SER A 177 -13.64 -0.34 -10.53
N PRO A 178 -14.81 0.05 -10.04
CA PRO A 178 -16.06 -0.13 -10.78
C PRO A 178 -15.98 0.42 -12.22
N ARG A 179 -15.26 1.52 -12.43
CA ARG A 179 -15.02 2.11 -13.76
C ARG A 179 -14.15 1.23 -14.65
N ASP A 180 -13.15 0.55 -14.08
CA ASP A 180 -12.27 -0.34 -14.85
C ASP A 180 -13.01 -1.61 -15.26
N LYS A 181 -13.88 -2.13 -14.40
CA LYS A 181 -14.77 -3.28 -14.71
C LYS A 181 -15.71 -2.96 -15.85
N ILE A 182 -16.28 -1.74 -15.87
CA ILE A 182 -17.16 -1.28 -16.95
C ILE A 182 -16.39 -1.19 -18.28
N LYS A 183 -15.18 -0.64 -18.28
CA LYS A 183 -14.34 -0.56 -19.49
C LYS A 183 -13.95 -1.93 -20.05
N LYS A 184 -13.64 -2.90 -19.19
CA LYS A 184 -13.24 -4.26 -19.62
C LYS A 184 -14.39 -5.09 -20.17
N ASN A 185 -15.59 -4.94 -19.62
CA ASN A 185 -16.75 -5.70 -20.04
C ASN A 185 -17.30 -5.28 -21.41
N GLY A 186 -16.62 -4.31 -22.11
CA GLY A 186 -16.75 -4.05 -23.55
C GLY A 186 -18.16 -4.05 -24.15
N ASN A 187 -19.18 -4.05 -23.30
CA ASN A 187 -20.55 -4.11 -23.74
C ASN A 187 -20.92 -2.73 -24.30
N GLN A 188 -21.06 -2.62 -25.61
CA GLN A 188 -21.44 -1.38 -26.31
C GLN A 188 -22.62 -0.67 -25.67
N ASN A 189 -23.51 -1.41 -24.98
CA ASN A 189 -24.64 -0.87 -24.24
C ASN A 189 -24.20 -0.05 -23.02
N TYR A 190 -23.18 -0.47 -22.27
CA TYR A 190 -22.67 0.34 -21.14
C TYR A 190 -22.01 1.64 -21.58
N GLN A 191 -21.28 1.63 -22.69
CA GLN A 191 -20.74 2.87 -23.25
C GLN A 191 -21.83 3.82 -23.72
N LYS A 192 -22.90 3.28 -24.33
CA LYS A 192 -24.08 4.06 -24.72
C LYS A 192 -24.81 4.63 -23.51
N ILE A 193 -24.98 3.85 -22.44
CA ILE A 193 -25.61 4.32 -21.18
C ILE A 193 -24.77 5.41 -20.51
N ILE A 194 -23.45 5.25 -20.43
CA ILE A 194 -22.56 6.27 -19.84
C ILE A 194 -22.59 7.55 -20.68
N ALA A 195 -22.52 7.43 -22.00
CA ALA A 195 -22.64 8.59 -22.92
C ALA A 195 -24.03 9.24 -22.80
N PHE A 196 -25.07 8.45 -22.61
CA PHE A 196 -26.42 8.96 -22.42
C PHE A 196 -26.61 9.71 -21.09
N CYS A 197 -26.01 9.19 -20.00
CA CYS A 197 -26.08 9.80 -18.67
C CYS A 197 -25.08 10.95 -18.44
N SER A 198 -24.08 11.14 -19.30
CA SER A 198 -23.10 12.21 -19.18
C SER A 198 -23.60 13.58 -19.63
N VAL A 199 -24.73 13.63 -20.32
CA VAL A 199 -25.41 14.85 -20.74
C VAL A 199 -26.72 14.97 -19.97
N PRO A 200 -27.00 16.13 -19.28
CA PRO A 200 -28.31 16.35 -18.66
C PRO A 200 -29.42 16.23 -19.70
N LYS A 201 -30.39 15.36 -19.42
CA LYS A 201 -31.54 15.12 -20.33
C LYS A 201 -32.84 15.45 -19.66
N SER A 202 -33.80 15.93 -20.44
CA SER A 202 -35.16 16.14 -19.98
C SER A 202 -35.90 14.83 -19.79
N ALA A 203 -36.95 14.85 -18.97
CA ALA A 203 -37.76 13.66 -18.71
C ALA A 203 -38.40 13.04 -19.99
N ALA A 204 -38.68 13.86 -21.01
CA ALA A 204 -39.20 13.42 -22.31
C ALA A 204 -38.16 12.67 -23.16
N GLU A 205 -36.87 12.96 -23.00
CA GLU A 205 -35.76 12.27 -23.72
C GLU A 205 -35.37 10.94 -23.07
N ILE A 206 -35.81 10.70 -21.83
CA ILE A 206 -35.51 9.45 -21.08
C ILE A 206 -36.62 8.41 -21.35
N ALA A 207 -37.82 8.84 -21.75
CA ALA A 207 -39.01 7.98 -21.94
C ALA A 207 -39.13 7.40 -23.36
N ASN A 208 -38.25 7.79 -24.29
CA ASN A 208 -38.12 7.20 -25.63
C ASN A 208 -36.83 6.35 -25.69
#